data_fc48d76512610bd3ccf6f47d16b9d57d
#
_entry.id   fc48d76512610bd3ccf6f47d16b9d57d
#
_cell.length_a   1.000
_cell.length_b   1.000
_cell.length_c   1.000
_cell.angle_alpha   90.00
_cell.angle_beta   90.00
_cell.angle_gamma   90.00
#
_symmetry.space_group_name_H-M   'P 1'
#
loop_
_entity.id
_entity.type
_entity.pdbx_description
1 polymer ?
#
loop_
_entity_poly.entity_id
_entity_poly.type
_entity_poly.pdbx_seq_one_letter_code
_entity_poly.pdbx_strand_id
1 'polypeptide(L)'
;MKTNHDLTEDLENTVTTGSGNVYADLGYENPEEMLLKAQLVRLLSQAIKAKGLNQYQAAEMLGIDQPKVSALVRGQFRGYSLERLFRFLNAFDLDVEVSVKSKPENRARSYINVGS
;
A
#
# COMPACT_ATOMS: atom_id res chain seq x y z
N MET A 1 -10.93 5.00 -20.61
CA MET A 1 -10.99 4.49 -19.36
C MET A 1 -9.69 4.68 -18.61
N LYS A 2 -9.83 4.92 -17.41
CA LYS A 2 -8.69 5.23 -16.62
C LYS A 2 -8.16 4.01 -16.01
N THR A 3 -6.89 3.93 -15.87
CA THR A 3 -6.24 2.75 -15.38
C THR A 3 -5.18 3.15 -14.40
N ASN A 4 -3.93 3.02 -14.79
CA ASN A 4 -2.82 3.32 -13.89
C ASN A 4 -2.77 4.78 -13.50
N HIS A 5 -3.23 5.64 -14.38
CA HIS A 5 -3.25 7.06 -14.08
C HIS A 5 -4.14 7.35 -12.87
N ASP A 6 -5.31 6.71 -12.86
CA ASP A 6 -6.22 6.90 -11.73
C ASP A 6 -5.66 6.35 -10.46
N LEU A 7 -5.01 5.22 -10.54
CA LEU A 7 -4.40 4.64 -9.36
C LEU A 7 -3.39 5.59 -8.75
N THR A 8 -2.56 6.19 -9.57
CA THR A 8 -1.54 7.11 -9.08
C THR A 8 -2.19 8.33 -8.44
N GLU A 9 -3.21 8.87 -9.07
CA GLU A 9 -3.91 10.02 -8.51
C GLU A 9 -4.55 9.70 -7.18
N ASP A 10 -5.18 8.54 -7.08
CA ASP A 10 -5.80 8.14 -5.84
C ASP A 10 -4.80 8.03 -4.71
N LEU A 11 -3.65 7.46 -5.00
CA LEU A 11 -2.62 7.33 -4.00
C LEU A 11 -2.12 8.67 -3.52
N GLU A 12 -1.89 9.58 -4.45
CA GLU A 12 -1.42 10.91 -4.09
C GLU A 12 -2.44 11.65 -3.23
N ASN A 13 -3.68 11.62 -3.64
CA ASN A 13 -4.73 12.29 -2.88
C ASN A 13 -4.87 11.69 -1.51
N THR A 14 -4.82 10.40 -1.41
CA THR A 14 -5.01 9.72 -0.14
C THR A 14 -3.87 10.02 0.82
N VAL A 15 -2.64 10.04 0.30
CA VAL A 15 -1.48 10.26 1.15
C VAL A 15 -1.35 11.71 1.57
N THR A 16 -1.65 12.64 0.68
CA THR A 16 -1.34 14.05 0.93
C THR A 16 -2.42 14.80 1.68
N THR A 17 -3.67 14.42 1.52
CA THR A 17 -4.75 15.17 2.15
C THR A 17 -4.83 14.95 3.65
N GLY A 18 -4.61 13.74 4.09
CA GLY A 18 -4.70 13.44 5.50
C GLY A 18 -6.12 13.45 6.05
N SER A 19 -6.97 14.31 5.52
CA SER A 19 -8.32 14.42 6.05
C SER A 19 -9.20 13.26 5.65
N GLY A 20 -8.76 12.49 4.67
CA GLY A 20 -9.52 11.32 4.25
C GLY A 20 -9.05 10.03 4.88
N ASN A 21 -8.31 10.09 5.96
CA ASN A 21 -7.77 8.90 6.57
C ASN A 21 -8.83 8.24 7.44
N VAL A 22 -9.48 7.22 6.88
CA VAL A 22 -10.55 6.53 7.57
C VAL A 22 -10.05 5.82 8.83
N TYR A 23 -8.79 5.43 8.85
CA TYR A 23 -8.23 4.74 10.02
C TYR A 23 -8.11 5.68 11.20
N ALA A 24 -7.84 6.95 10.96
CA ALA A 24 -7.85 7.94 12.03
C ALA A 24 -9.26 8.11 12.59
N ASP A 25 -10.25 8.15 11.68
CA ASP A 25 -11.64 8.30 12.09
C ASP A 25 -12.12 7.12 12.91
N LEU A 26 -11.58 5.94 12.63
CA LEU A 26 -11.96 4.73 13.36
C LEU A 26 -11.18 4.54 14.65
N GLY A 27 -10.25 5.43 14.96
CA GLY A 27 -9.53 5.39 16.22
C GLY A 27 -8.34 4.45 16.25
N TYR A 28 -7.78 4.09 15.11
CA TYR A 28 -6.59 3.25 15.08
C TYR A 28 -5.39 4.01 15.64
N GLU A 29 -4.54 3.30 16.35
CA GLU A 29 -3.37 3.91 16.98
C GLU A 29 -2.40 4.50 15.98
N ASN A 30 -2.22 3.83 14.85
CA ASN A 30 -1.27 4.26 13.83
C ASN A 30 -1.99 4.45 12.50
N PRO A 31 -2.87 5.46 12.41
CA PRO A 31 -3.68 5.60 11.21
C PRO A 31 -2.87 5.87 9.94
N GLU A 32 -1.76 6.60 10.05
CA GLU A 32 -0.93 6.82 8.88
C GLU A 32 -0.28 5.56 8.39
N GLU A 33 0.18 4.73 9.31
CA GLU A 33 0.78 3.46 8.93
C GLU A 33 -0.25 2.53 8.33
N MET A 34 -1.45 2.50 8.91
CA MET A 34 -2.53 1.68 8.37
C MET A 34 -2.89 2.10 6.96
N LEU A 35 -2.97 3.40 6.73
CA LEU A 35 -3.30 3.91 5.41
C LEU A 35 -2.21 3.55 4.41
N LEU A 36 -0.96 3.67 4.81
CA LEU A 36 0.15 3.31 3.94
C LEU A 36 0.11 1.83 3.59
N LYS A 37 -0.12 0.98 4.59
CA LYS A 37 -0.23 -0.46 4.32
C LYS A 37 -1.36 -0.75 3.34
N ALA A 38 -2.50 -0.09 3.50
CA ALA A 38 -3.62 -0.28 2.60
C ALA A 38 -3.25 0.07 1.17
N GLN A 39 -2.50 1.15 1.00
CA GLN A 39 -2.07 1.57 -0.32
C GLN A 39 -1.08 0.60 -0.93
N LEU A 40 -0.17 0.08 -0.12
CA LEU A 40 0.80 -0.90 -0.61
C LEU A 40 0.10 -2.19 -1.05
N VAL A 41 -0.89 -2.62 -0.27
CA VAL A 41 -1.64 -3.82 -0.63
C VAL A 41 -2.45 -3.59 -1.90
N ARG A 42 -2.97 -2.40 -2.08
CA ARG A 42 -3.68 -2.05 -3.30
C ARG A 42 -2.76 -2.16 -4.52
N LEU A 43 -1.55 -1.63 -4.39
CA LEU A 43 -0.57 -1.74 -5.47
C LEU A 43 -0.20 -3.19 -5.73
N LEU A 44 -0.06 -3.98 -4.68
CA LEU A 44 0.23 -5.39 -4.85
C LEU A 44 -0.89 -6.10 -5.60
N SER A 45 -2.14 -5.83 -5.24
CA SER A 45 -3.29 -6.41 -5.94
C SER A 45 -3.28 -6.04 -7.41
N GLN A 46 -2.96 -4.79 -7.71
CA GLN A 46 -2.89 -4.34 -9.10
C GLN A 46 -1.77 -5.08 -9.84
N ALA A 47 -0.65 -5.28 -9.20
CA ALA A 47 0.47 -5.97 -9.82
C ALA A 47 0.14 -7.43 -10.10
N ILE A 48 -0.57 -8.07 -9.19
CA ILE A 48 -1.00 -9.45 -9.41
C ILE A 48 -1.90 -9.54 -10.63
N LYS A 49 -2.85 -8.62 -10.73
CA LYS A 49 -3.75 -8.58 -11.87
C LYS A 49 -3.00 -8.27 -13.17
N ALA A 50 -2.06 -7.34 -13.12
CA ALA A 50 -1.32 -6.95 -14.30
C ALA A 50 -0.52 -8.11 -14.88
N LYS A 51 -0.05 -9.00 -14.03
CA LYS A 51 0.67 -10.19 -14.49
C LYS A 51 -0.26 -11.33 -14.87
N GLY A 52 -1.56 -11.15 -14.72
CA GLY A 52 -2.51 -12.18 -15.07
C GLY A 52 -2.46 -13.42 -14.18
N LEU A 53 -2.03 -13.25 -12.95
CA LEU A 53 -1.85 -14.38 -12.04
C LEU A 53 -3.09 -14.60 -11.20
N ASN A 54 -3.37 -15.87 -10.89
CA ASN A 54 -4.37 -16.18 -9.89
C ASN A 54 -3.72 -16.16 -8.51
N GLN A 55 -4.52 -16.36 -7.48
CA GLN A 55 -4.00 -16.24 -6.12
C GLN A 55 -3.01 -17.35 -5.76
N TYR A 56 -3.14 -18.51 -6.35
CA TYR A 56 -2.18 -19.60 -6.09
C TYR A 56 -0.81 -19.25 -6.67
N GLN A 57 -0.81 -18.68 -7.87
CA GLN A 57 0.44 -18.28 -8.49
C GLN A 57 1.08 -17.11 -7.75
N ALA A 58 0.26 -16.16 -7.30
CA ALA A 58 0.76 -15.05 -6.51
C ALA A 58 1.34 -15.53 -5.19
N ALA A 59 0.68 -16.51 -4.57
CA ALA A 59 1.16 -17.07 -3.31
C ALA A 59 2.56 -17.65 -3.47
N GLU A 60 2.77 -18.33 -4.59
CA GLU A 60 4.07 -18.91 -4.88
C GLU A 60 5.15 -17.82 -4.98
N MET A 61 4.84 -16.74 -5.67
CA MET A 61 5.79 -15.65 -5.80
C MET A 61 6.06 -14.95 -4.48
N LEU A 62 5.06 -14.86 -3.62
CA LEU A 62 5.20 -14.15 -2.36
C LEU A 62 5.73 -15.04 -1.23
N GLY A 63 5.73 -16.34 -1.42
CA GLY A 63 6.20 -17.25 -0.38
C GLY A 63 5.22 -17.41 0.77
N ILE A 64 3.95 -17.20 0.52
CA ILE A 64 2.89 -17.42 1.50
C ILE A 64 1.83 -18.31 0.86
N ASP A 65 0.89 -18.81 1.66
CA ASP A 65 -0.11 -19.70 1.07
C ASP A 65 -1.27 -18.91 0.49
N GLN A 66 -2.09 -19.58 -0.30
CA GLN A 66 -3.17 -18.92 -1.03
C GLN A 66 -4.20 -18.27 -0.10
N PRO A 67 -4.63 -18.91 0.99
CA PRO A 67 -5.57 -18.21 1.87
C PRO A 67 -5.02 -16.91 2.44
N LYS A 68 -3.72 -16.84 2.66
CA LYS A 68 -3.12 -15.58 3.14
C LYS A 68 -3.12 -14.52 2.05
N VAL A 69 -2.87 -14.91 0.81
CA VAL A 69 -2.99 -13.96 -0.30
C VAL A 69 -4.42 -13.45 -0.38
N SER A 70 -5.38 -14.35 -0.31
CA SER A 70 -6.79 -13.97 -0.37
C SER A 70 -7.15 -12.97 0.73
N ALA A 71 -6.72 -13.25 1.95
CA ALA A 71 -7.00 -12.35 3.06
C ALA A 71 -6.30 -11.02 2.89
N LEU A 72 -5.06 -11.05 2.44
CA LEU A 72 -4.26 -9.84 2.28
C LEU A 72 -4.90 -8.89 1.27
N VAL A 73 -5.28 -9.42 0.09
CA VAL A 73 -5.84 -8.56 -0.95
C VAL A 73 -7.23 -8.05 -0.59
N ARG A 74 -7.88 -8.68 0.39
CA ARG A 74 -9.16 -8.19 0.89
C ARG A 74 -9.00 -7.17 2.01
N GLY A 75 -7.76 -6.82 2.35
CA GLY A 75 -7.52 -5.78 3.33
C GLY A 75 -7.11 -6.25 4.70
N GLN A 76 -6.85 -7.53 4.87
CA GLN A 76 -6.42 -8.07 6.16
C GLN A 76 -4.90 -8.07 6.23
N PHE A 77 -4.35 -6.88 6.42
CA PHE A 77 -2.90 -6.66 6.35
C PHE A 77 -2.27 -6.27 7.67
N ARG A 78 -3.05 -6.28 8.73
CA ARG A 78 -2.60 -5.75 10.01
C ARG A 78 -1.35 -6.44 10.57
N GLY A 79 -1.25 -7.73 10.33
CA GLY A 79 -0.12 -8.50 10.84
C GLY A 79 1.13 -8.41 9.99
N TYR A 80 1.10 -7.60 8.92
CA TYR A 80 2.24 -7.49 8.03
C TYR A 80 2.99 -6.19 8.32
N SER A 81 4.32 -6.28 8.42
CA SER A 81 5.13 -5.09 8.57
C SER A 81 5.24 -4.37 7.23
N LEU A 82 5.55 -3.07 7.28
CA LEU A 82 5.81 -2.33 6.06
C LEU A 82 6.95 -2.96 5.26
N GLU A 83 7.98 -3.38 5.96
CA GLU A 83 9.12 -3.99 5.31
C GLU A 83 8.72 -5.25 4.53
N ARG A 84 7.85 -6.05 5.11
CA ARG A 84 7.40 -7.26 4.46
C ARG A 84 6.58 -6.95 3.23
N LEU A 85 5.73 -5.92 3.33
CA LEU A 85 4.94 -5.49 2.18
C LEU A 85 5.83 -4.93 1.07
N PHE A 86 6.89 -4.21 1.44
CA PHE A 86 7.86 -3.73 0.45
C PHE A 86 8.48 -4.90 -0.30
N ARG A 87 8.83 -5.96 0.42
CA ARG A 87 9.41 -7.13 -0.23
C ARG A 87 8.43 -7.82 -1.17
N PHE A 88 7.16 -7.84 -0.80
CA PHE A 88 6.14 -8.39 -1.68
C PHE A 88 6.08 -7.60 -2.99
N LEU A 89 6.11 -6.28 -2.89
CA LEU A 89 6.10 -5.44 -4.08
C LEU A 89 7.34 -5.67 -4.93
N ASN A 90 8.49 -5.81 -4.28
CA ASN A 90 9.72 -6.11 -5.01
C ASN A 90 9.62 -7.42 -5.77
N ALA A 91 8.96 -8.40 -5.20
CA ALA A 91 8.78 -9.69 -5.88
C ALA A 91 7.98 -9.55 -7.17
N PHE A 92 7.21 -8.47 -7.29
CA PHE A 92 6.41 -8.20 -8.47
C PHE A 92 7.03 -7.10 -9.33
N ASP A 93 8.35 -6.93 -9.22
CA ASP A 93 9.14 -6.00 -10.04
C ASP A 93 8.75 -4.54 -9.81
N LEU A 94 8.31 -4.23 -8.61
CA LEU A 94 8.01 -2.86 -8.23
C LEU A 94 9.06 -2.36 -7.26
N ASP A 95 9.57 -1.17 -7.53
CA ASP A 95 10.50 -0.51 -6.62
C ASP A 95 9.74 0.35 -5.64
N VAL A 96 10.22 0.36 -4.41
CA VAL A 96 9.63 1.20 -3.37
C VAL A 96 10.66 2.25 -2.98
N GLU A 97 10.25 3.50 -3.10
CA GLU A 97 11.10 4.61 -2.72
C GLU A 97 10.50 5.35 -1.55
N VAL A 98 11.32 5.62 -0.56
CA VAL A 98 10.90 6.38 0.61
C VAL A 98 11.66 7.70 0.60
N SER A 99 10.91 8.79 0.64
CA SER A 99 11.49 10.13 0.61
C SER A 99 11.27 10.80 1.95
N VAL A 100 12.33 11.35 2.49
CA VAL A 100 12.26 12.04 3.77
C VAL A 100 12.62 13.50 3.54
N LYS A 101 11.72 14.38 3.93
CA LYS A 101 11.90 15.82 3.70
C LYS A 101 11.67 16.58 4.99
N SER A 102 12.23 17.79 5.03
CA SER A 102 11.97 18.66 6.14
C SER A 102 10.49 19.01 6.20
N LYS A 103 9.95 18.98 7.41
CA LYS A 103 8.56 19.29 7.62
C LYS A 103 8.35 20.80 7.54
N PRO A 104 7.46 21.28 6.69
CA PRO A 104 7.15 22.72 6.65
C PRO A 104 6.58 23.19 7.98
N GLU A 105 6.78 24.47 8.28
CA GLU A 105 6.31 25.04 9.53
C GLU A 105 4.82 24.83 9.76
N ASN A 106 4.05 24.93 8.71
CA ASN A 106 2.61 24.88 8.83
C ASN A 106 2.06 23.47 8.75
N ARG A 107 2.90 22.45 8.80
CA ARG A 107 2.44 21.07 8.77
C ARG A 107 2.33 20.51 10.16
N ALA A 108 1.26 19.80 10.39
CA ALA A 108 1.06 19.17 11.69
C ALA A 108 1.92 17.93 11.87
N ARG A 109 2.23 17.23 10.80
CA ARG A 109 2.96 15.96 10.91
C ARG A 109 3.62 15.61 9.59
N SER A 110 4.56 14.67 9.69
CA SER A 110 5.25 14.16 8.52
C SER A 110 4.44 13.04 7.89
N TYR A 111 4.80 12.68 6.69
CA TYR A 111 4.17 11.55 6.01
C TYR A 111 5.18 10.88 5.11
N ILE A 112 4.84 9.65 4.72
CA ILE A 112 5.68 8.87 3.83
C ILE A 112 5.03 8.84 2.47
N ASN A 113 5.82 9.17 1.47
CA ASN A 113 5.36 9.13 0.09
C ASN A 113 5.60 7.76 -0.51
N VAL A 114 4.60 7.24 -1.22
CA VAL A 114 4.76 5.99 -1.91
C VAL A 114 4.85 6.28 -3.40
N GLY A 115 5.88 5.91 -3.96
CA GLY A 115 5.99 5.93 -5.19
C GLY A 115 6.15 6.38 -6.25
N SER A 116 5.94 6.80 -6.95
CA SER A 116 5.59 7.16 -8.18
C SER A 116 6.48 7.19 -9.28
#